data_b4007392fed806ea230258a1d1ad0309
#
_entry.id   b4007392fed806ea230258a1d1ad0309
#
_cell.length_a   1.000
_cell.length_b   1.000
_cell.length_c   1.000
_cell.angle_alpha   90.00
_cell.angle_beta   90.00
_cell.angle_gamma   90.00
#
_symmetry.space_group_name_H-M   'P 1'
#
loop_
_entity.id
_entity.type
_entity.pdbx_description
1 polymer ?
#
loop_
_entity_poly.entity_id
_entity_poly.type
_entity_poly.pdbx_seq_one_letter_code
_entity_poly.pdbx_strand_id
1 'polypeptide(L)'
;MILKQHFALGYYTNIKTELLNPMSQLVSDTMRMPVQANKAIVGSNAFSHSSGIHQDGFLKDALCYEIIKPEDVGAGGSKIVLTARSGRSALAHRFRKLGFDFTRNDIDTLYEQFLKVADSKKEVENEDLLAMAKQFKPETAVV
;
A
#
# COMPACT_ATOMS: atom_id res chain seq x y z
N MET A 1 10.69 -11.20 -15.38
CA MET A 1 11.03 -10.99 -13.95
C MET A 1 11.81 -12.16 -13.33
N ILE A 2 11.42 -13.43 -13.52
CA ILE A 2 12.15 -14.59 -12.96
C ILE A 2 13.65 -14.54 -13.28
N LEU A 3 14.04 -14.34 -14.53
CA LEU A 3 15.46 -14.26 -14.93
C LEU A 3 16.20 -13.09 -14.27
N LYS A 4 15.52 -11.96 -14.04
CA LYS A 4 16.12 -10.80 -13.34
C LYS A 4 16.35 -11.09 -11.85
N GLN A 5 15.43 -11.82 -11.19
CA GLN A 5 15.54 -12.14 -9.77
C GLN A 5 16.51 -13.30 -9.47
N HIS A 6 16.74 -14.17 -10.44
CA HIS A 6 17.56 -15.39 -10.29
C HIS A 6 18.79 -15.41 -11.20
N PHE A 7 19.45 -14.26 -11.39
CA PHE A 7 20.66 -14.15 -12.23
C PHE A 7 21.79 -15.09 -11.77
N ALA A 8 21.83 -15.46 -10.47
CA ALA A 8 22.79 -16.43 -9.94
C ALA A 8 22.69 -17.83 -10.59
N LEU A 9 21.58 -18.15 -11.27
CA LEU A 9 21.42 -19.37 -12.04
C LEU A 9 22.14 -19.34 -13.41
N GLY A 10 22.88 -18.28 -13.73
CA GLY A 10 23.60 -18.10 -14.97
C GLY A 10 22.78 -17.63 -16.17
N TYR A 11 21.50 -17.36 -15.97
CA TYR A 11 20.62 -16.78 -16.99
C TYR A 11 20.42 -15.28 -16.74
N TYR A 12 20.35 -14.51 -17.83
CA TYR A 12 20.09 -13.07 -17.74
C TYR A 12 19.19 -12.59 -18.90
N THR A 13 18.68 -11.40 -18.76
CA THR A 13 17.88 -10.71 -19.79
C THR A 13 18.27 -9.25 -19.86
N ASN A 14 18.31 -8.69 -21.05
CA ASN A 14 18.55 -7.27 -21.31
C ASN A 14 17.24 -6.45 -21.37
N ILE A 15 16.11 -7.06 -21.04
CA ILE A 15 14.82 -6.35 -21.00
C ILE A 15 14.87 -5.27 -19.91
N LYS A 16 14.52 -4.05 -20.29
CA LYS A 16 14.35 -2.92 -19.37
C LYS A 16 13.05 -3.10 -18.59
N THR A 17 13.13 -3.77 -17.45
CA THR A 17 11.94 -4.15 -16.66
C THR A 17 11.20 -2.93 -16.09
N GLU A 18 11.91 -1.84 -15.86
CA GLU A 18 11.33 -0.54 -15.43
C GLU A 18 10.33 0.05 -16.43
N LEU A 19 10.28 -0.44 -17.65
CA LEU A 19 9.31 -0.05 -18.66
C LEU A 19 8.04 -0.90 -18.66
N LEU A 20 7.93 -1.94 -17.82
CA LEU A 20 6.77 -2.84 -17.84
C LEU A 20 5.46 -2.13 -17.53
N ASN A 21 5.40 -1.31 -16.47
CA ASN A 21 4.20 -0.55 -16.13
C ASN A 21 3.89 0.55 -17.16
N PRO A 22 4.84 1.43 -17.57
CA PRO A 22 4.59 2.42 -18.61
C PRO A 22 4.10 1.82 -19.93
N MET A 23 4.70 0.70 -20.37
CA MET A 23 4.30 0.03 -21.60
C MET A 23 2.91 -0.61 -21.47
N SER A 24 2.61 -1.24 -20.33
CA SER A 24 1.29 -1.80 -20.06
C SER A 24 0.21 -0.72 -20.08
N GLN A 25 0.48 0.45 -19.49
CA GLN A 25 -0.44 1.58 -19.51
C GLN A 25 -0.63 2.11 -20.94
N LEU A 26 0.45 2.31 -21.68
CA LEU A 26 0.39 2.77 -23.07
C LEU A 26 -0.48 1.85 -23.95
N VAL A 27 -0.28 0.53 -23.84
CA VAL A 27 -1.08 -0.47 -24.58
C VAL A 27 -2.54 -0.43 -24.15
N SER A 28 -2.79 -0.38 -22.83
CA SER A 28 -4.15 -0.30 -22.28
C SER A 28 -4.91 0.91 -22.80
N ASP A 29 -4.28 2.08 -22.82
CA ASP A 29 -4.88 3.33 -23.26
C ASP A 29 -5.11 3.32 -24.81
N THR A 30 -4.12 2.84 -25.56
CA THR A 30 -4.20 2.77 -27.03
C THR A 30 -5.29 1.79 -27.48
N MET A 31 -5.37 0.63 -26.84
CA MET A 31 -6.34 -0.42 -27.17
C MET A 31 -7.70 -0.20 -26.51
N ARG A 32 -7.84 0.76 -25.60
CA ARG A 32 -9.01 0.98 -24.74
C ARG A 32 -9.44 -0.28 -23.98
N MET A 33 -8.46 -1.08 -23.57
CA MET A 33 -8.62 -2.32 -22.80
C MET A 33 -7.97 -2.16 -21.44
N PRO A 34 -8.74 -1.92 -20.36
CA PRO A 34 -8.18 -1.71 -19.03
C PRO A 34 -7.48 -2.97 -18.50
N VAL A 35 -6.32 -2.79 -17.88
CA VAL A 35 -5.62 -3.86 -17.20
C VAL A 35 -6.40 -4.26 -15.95
N GLN A 36 -6.60 -5.56 -15.74
CA GLN A 36 -7.23 -6.06 -14.53
C GLN A 36 -6.44 -5.62 -13.28
N ALA A 37 -7.14 -5.17 -12.24
CA ALA A 37 -6.51 -4.64 -11.04
C ALA A 37 -5.58 -5.63 -10.34
N ASN A 38 -5.87 -6.93 -10.39
CA ASN A 38 -5.07 -8.01 -9.81
C ASN A 38 -4.09 -8.66 -10.80
N LYS A 39 -3.85 -8.06 -11.97
CA LYS A 39 -2.83 -8.55 -12.92
C LYS A 39 -1.46 -8.47 -12.26
N ALA A 40 -0.72 -9.58 -12.30
CA ALA A 40 0.62 -9.62 -11.74
C ALA A 40 1.52 -8.52 -12.36
N ILE A 41 2.31 -7.86 -11.55
CA ILE A 41 3.31 -6.82 -11.88
C ILE A 41 2.70 -5.48 -12.30
N VAL A 42 1.70 -5.47 -13.20
CA VAL A 42 1.19 -4.24 -13.83
C VAL A 42 -0.23 -3.86 -13.41
N GLY A 43 -0.91 -4.70 -12.64
CA GLY A 43 -2.23 -4.37 -12.10
C GLY A 43 -2.12 -3.34 -10.97
N SER A 44 -3.15 -2.51 -10.81
CA SER A 44 -3.19 -1.46 -9.79
C SER A 44 -3.07 -1.96 -8.34
N ASN A 45 -3.38 -3.25 -8.10
CA ASN A 45 -3.26 -3.90 -6.80
C ASN A 45 -1.97 -4.71 -6.63
N ALA A 46 -1.07 -4.75 -7.64
CA ALA A 46 0.12 -5.62 -7.63
C ALA A 46 1.04 -5.38 -6.42
N PHE A 47 1.10 -4.12 -5.94
CA PHE A 47 1.90 -3.68 -4.79
C PHE A 47 1.02 -3.07 -3.68
N SER A 48 -0.19 -3.61 -3.50
CA SER A 48 -1.14 -3.13 -2.49
C SER A 48 -1.29 -4.15 -1.36
N HIS A 49 -1.09 -3.70 -0.12
CA HIS A 49 -1.20 -4.52 1.09
C HIS A 49 -2.45 -4.12 1.87
N SER A 50 -3.44 -5.02 1.98
CA SER A 50 -4.71 -4.79 2.69
C SER A 50 -4.90 -5.68 3.92
N SER A 51 -4.15 -6.78 4.05
CA SER A 51 -4.21 -7.69 5.20
C SER A 51 -3.31 -7.19 6.32
N GLY A 52 -3.79 -7.21 7.56
CA GLY A 52 -3.03 -6.75 8.74
C GLY A 52 -1.69 -7.45 8.92
N ILE A 53 -1.61 -8.77 8.69
CA ILE A 53 -0.35 -9.53 8.78
C ILE A 53 0.63 -9.10 7.69
N HIS A 54 0.16 -8.92 6.45
CA HIS A 54 1.00 -8.44 5.35
C HIS A 54 1.48 -7.02 5.59
N GLN A 55 0.61 -6.14 6.10
CA GLN A 55 0.96 -4.76 6.42
C GLN A 55 2.01 -4.68 7.53
N ASP A 56 1.85 -5.45 8.61
CA ASP A 56 2.82 -5.48 9.70
C ASP A 56 4.18 -6.04 9.26
N GLY A 57 4.17 -7.13 8.48
CA GLY A 57 5.40 -7.71 7.90
C GLY A 57 6.09 -6.75 6.94
N PHE A 58 5.36 -6.12 6.03
CA PHE A 58 5.88 -5.13 5.10
C PHE A 58 6.50 -3.91 5.81
N LEU A 59 5.87 -3.43 6.89
CA LEU A 59 6.40 -2.31 7.69
C LEU A 59 7.68 -2.65 8.46
N LYS A 60 7.90 -3.92 8.78
CA LYS A 60 9.12 -4.41 9.44
C LYS A 60 10.23 -4.69 8.44
N ASP A 61 9.90 -5.38 7.36
CA ASP A 61 10.80 -5.71 6.26
C ASP A 61 10.00 -5.87 4.97
N ALA A 62 10.15 -4.93 4.04
CA ALA A 62 9.45 -4.94 2.76
C ALA A 62 9.76 -6.20 1.93
N LEU A 63 10.98 -6.77 2.04
CA LEU A 63 11.38 -7.96 1.29
C LEU A 63 10.60 -9.22 1.69
N CYS A 64 9.96 -9.24 2.88
CA CYS A 64 9.10 -10.36 3.30
C CYS A 64 7.92 -10.59 2.35
N TYR A 65 7.41 -9.54 1.70
CA TYR A 65 6.23 -9.59 0.84
C TYR A 65 6.44 -9.03 -0.57
N GLU A 66 7.57 -8.36 -0.81
CA GLU A 66 7.91 -7.76 -2.09
C GLU A 66 9.27 -8.24 -2.59
N ILE A 67 9.30 -9.44 -3.18
CA ILE A 67 10.50 -9.97 -3.85
C ILE A 67 10.87 -9.10 -5.05
N ILE A 68 9.87 -8.50 -5.71
CA ILE A 68 10.03 -7.55 -6.81
C ILE A 68 9.71 -6.17 -6.26
N LYS A 69 10.67 -5.25 -6.32
CA LYS A 69 10.42 -3.87 -5.92
C LYS A 69 9.57 -3.16 -6.97
N PRO A 70 8.62 -2.29 -6.56
CA PRO A 70 7.81 -1.51 -7.52
C PRO A 70 8.65 -0.77 -8.55
N GLU A 71 9.76 -0.18 -8.12
CA GLU A 71 10.68 0.59 -8.99
C GLU A 71 11.29 -0.27 -10.09
N ASP A 72 11.57 -1.55 -9.79
CA ASP A 72 12.15 -2.51 -10.77
C ASP A 72 11.24 -2.75 -11.99
N VAL A 73 9.98 -2.40 -11.86
CA VAL A 73 8.96 -2.60 -12.92
C VAL A 73 8.29 -1.28 -13.34
N GLY A 74 8.81 -0.16 -12.87
CA GLY A 74 8.27 1.18 -13.17
C GLY A 74 6.93 1.46 -12.52
N ALA A 75 6.63 0.83 -11.40
CA ALA A 75 5.45 1.13 -10.59
C ALA A 75 5.76 2.26 -9.59
N GLY A 76 4.72 3.02 -9.21
CA GLY A 76 4.87 4.22 -8.37
C GLY A 76 5.09 3.98 -6.88
N GLY A 77 5.36 2.74 -6.46
CA GLY A 77 5.59 2.35 -5.07
C GLY A 77 4.50 1.47 -4.49
N SER A 78 4.72 1.03 -3.24
CA SER A 78 3.79 0.16 -2.51
C SER A 78 2.73 0.96 -1.78
N LYS A 79 1.51 0.45 -1.73
CA LYS A 79 0.36 1.08 -1.10
C LYS A 79 -0.17 0.22 0.06
N ILE A 80 -0.24 0.80 1.25
CA ILE A 80 -0.99 0.21 2.36
C ILE A 80 -2.44 0.68 2.25
N VAL A 81 -3.35 -0.25 2.00
CA VAL A 81 -4.79 0.01 1.87
C VAL A 81 -5.46 -0.33 3.19
N LEU A 82 -6.08 0.66 3.84
CA LEU A 82 -6.75 0.45 5.12
C LEU A 82 -8.18 -0.07 4.90
N THR A 83 -8.46 -1.25 5.47
CA THR A 83 -9.74 -1.95 5.40
C THR A 83 -10.09 -2.51 6.79
N ALA A 84 -11.28 -3.08 6.94
CA ALA A 84 -11.66 -3.78 8.18
C ALA A 84 -10.69 -4.90 8.61
N ARG A 85 -9.81 -5.35 7.72
CA ARG A 85 -8.76 -6.36 8.00
C ARG A 85 -7.41 -5.77 8.37
N SER A 86 -7.27 -4.44 8.37
CA SER A 86 -6.03 -3.76 8.75
C SER A 86 -5.85 -3.78 10.26
N GLY A 87 -4.60 -3.92 10.70
CA GLY A 87 -4.24 -3.92 12.11
C GLY A 87 -3.85 -2.54 12.65
N ARG A 88 -3.65 -2.46 13.97
CA ARG A 88 -3.22 -1.25 14.68
C ARG A 88 -1.90 -0.68 14.15
N SER A 89 -0.94 -1.54 13.74
CA SER A 89 0.34 -1.11 13.18
C SER A 89 0.17 -0.29 11.89
N ALA A 90 -0.72 -0.74 10.99
CA ALA A 90 -1.02 -0.02 9.76
C ALA A 90 -1.74 1.31 10.02
N LEU A 91 -2.68 1.32 10.96
CA LEU A 91 -3.38 2.54 11.39
C LEU A 91 -2.40 3.56 11.98
N ALA A 92 -1.55 3.15 12.93
CA ALA A 92 -0.53 4.00 13.53
C ALA A 92 0.45 4.55 12.48
N HIS A 93 0.89 3.69 11.56
CA HIS A 93 1.76 4.10 10.45
C HIS A 93 1.10 5.18 9.59
N ARG A 94 -0.18 5.00 9.24
CA ARG A 94 -0.91 5.98 8.41
C ARG A 94 -1.11 7.30 9.15
N PHE A 95 -1.46 7.29 10.44
CA PHE A 95 -1.54 8.51 11.23
C PHE A 95 -0.21 9.25 11.31
N ARG A 96 0.90 8.51 11.49
CA ARG A 96 2.24 9.10 11.51
C ARG A 96 2.59 9.77 10.17
N LYS A 97 2.21 9.14 9.04
CA LYS A 97 2.36 9.76 7.71
C LYS A 97 1.49 11.01 7.51
N LEU A 98 0.38 11.12 8.22
CA LEU A 98 -0.50 12.29 8.22
C LEU A 98 -0.06 13.36 9.24
N GLY A 99 1.09 13.16 9.92
CA GLY A 99 1.64 14.13 10.87
C GLY A 99 1.14 13.97 12.31
N PHE A 100 0.42 12.88 12.63
CA PHE A 100 -0.07 12.62 13.98
C PHE A 100 0.80 11.57 14.67
N ASP A 101 1.32 11.89 15.83
CA ASP A 101 2.03 10.93 16.69
C ASP A 101 1.18 10.57 17.91
N PHE A 102 0.43 9.49 17.78
CA PHE A 102 -0.46 8.96 18.80
C PHE A 102 0.25 7.91 19.65
N THR A 103 0.00 7.93 20.96
CA THR A 103 0.45 6.86 21.86
C THR A 103 -0.25 5.53 21.56
N ARG A 104 0.27 4.44 22.11
CA ARG A 104 -0.33 3.12 21.93
C ARG A 104 -1.80 3.09 22.42
N ASN A 105 -2.07 3.72 23.57
CA ASN A 105 -3.43 3.78 24.13
C ASN A 105 -4.36 4.61 23.25
N ASP A 106 -3.86 5.73 22.68
CA ASP A 106 -4.62 6.53 21.71
C ASP A 106 -5.01 5.69 20.48
N ILE A 107 -4.04 4.93 19.96
CA ILE A 107 -4.27 4.04 18.80
C ILE A 107 -5.28 2.94 19.12
N ASP A 108 -5.27 2.38 20.33
CA ASP A 108 -6.27 1.37 20.74
C ASP A 108 -7.69 1.96 20.71
N THR A 109 -7.88 3.18 21.22
CA THR A 109 -9.17 3.88 21.19
C THR A 109 -9.60 4.27 19.77
N LEU A 110 -8.67 4.81 18.98
CA LEU A 110 -8.91 5.17 17.57
C LEU A 110 -9.20 3.95 16.71
N TYR A 111 -8.63 2.79 17.05
CA TYR A 111 -8.86 1.54 16.32
C TYR A 111 -10.30 1.05 16.42
N GLU A 112 -10.95 1.24 17.58
CA GLU A 112 -12.39 0.90 17.73
C GLU A 112 -13.27 1.79 16.84
N GLN A 113 -12.94 3.08 16.74
CA GLN A 113 -13.63 4.00 15.82
C GLN A 113 -13.34 3.65 14.36
N PHE A 114 -12.07 3.35 14.05
CA PHE A 114 -11.64 2.93 12.72
C PHE A 114 -12.42 1.70 12.23
N LEU A 115 -12.62 0.68 13.07
CA LEU A 115 -13.37 -0.52 12.69
C LEU A 115 -14.82 -0.19 12.29
N LYS A 116 -15.49 0.71 13.02
CA LYS A 116 -16.87 1.15 12.69
C LYS A 116 -16.94 1.83 11.31
N VAL A 117 -15.94 2.65 10.97
CA VAL A 117 -15.84 3.28 9.65
C VAL A 117 -15.51 2.23 8.58
N ALA A 118 -14.55 1.35 8.85
CA ALA A 118 -14.08 0.32 7.92
C ALA A 118 -15.14 -0.74 7.61
N ASP A 119 -16.07 -1.00 8.52
CA ASP A 119 -17.19 -1.93 8.28
C ASP A 119 -18.23 -1.33 7.30
N SER A 120 -18.31 0.00 7.22
CA SER A 120 -19.24 0.70 6.33
C SER A 120 -18.64 1.02 4.95
N LYS A 121 -17.31 0.89 4.79
CA LYS A 121 -16.58 1.26 3.58
C LYS A 121 -15.64 0.14 3.14
N LYS A 122 -15.43 0.03 1.83
CA LYS A 122 -14.46 -0.92 1.26
C LYS A 122 -13.00 -0.55 1.62
N GLU A 123 -12.70 0.74 1.66
CA GLU A 123 -11.39 1.32 1.98
C GLU A 123 -11.59 2.58 2.84
N VAL A 124 -10.76 2.76 3.86
CA VAL A 124 -10.74 3.96 4.69
C VAL A 124 -9.70 4.92 4.14
N GLU A 125 -10.16 6.10 3.73
CA GLU A 125 -9.34 7.13 3.09
C GLU A 125 -8.69 8.05 4.13
N ASN A 126 -7.76 8.90 3.66
CA ASN A 126 -7.06 9.85 4.53
C ASN A 126 -8.00 10.87 5.18
N GLU A 127 -9.04 11.29 4.46
CA GLU A 127 -10.06 12.22 4.93
C GLU A 127 -10.82 11.68 6.15
N ASP A 128 -11.14 10.38 6.13
CA ASP A 128 -11.78 9.70 7.27
C ASP A 128 -10.87 9.72 8.50
N LEU A 129 -9.58 9.41 8.30
CA LEU A 129 -8.59 9.42 9.38
C LEU A 129 -8.34 10.81 9.93
N LEU A 130 -8.29 11.83 9.08
CA LEU A 130 -8.17 13.23 9.50
C LEU A 130 -9.38 13.68 10.33
N ALA A 131 -10.58 13.26 9.93
CA ALA A 131 -11.80 13.52 10.70
C ALA A 131 -11.74 12.86 12.08
N MET A 132 -11.31 11.60 12.15
CA MET A 132 -11.14 10.87 13.42
C MET A 132 -10.07 11.52 14.32
N ALA A 133 -8.93 11.90 13.76
CA ALA A 133 -7.86 12.55 14.50
C ALA A 133 -8.28 13.89 15.11
N LYS A 134 -9.00 14.72 14.34
CA LYS A 134 -9.54 16.00 14.79
C LYS A 134 -10.57 15.85 15.92
N GLN A 135 -11.41 14.81 15.87
CA GLN A 135 -12.37 14.53 16.94
C GLN A 135 -11.67 14.05 18.22
N PHE A 136 -10.59 13.30 18.08
CA PHE A 136 -9.86 12.70 19.20
C PHE A 136 -8.96 13.71 19.93
N LYS A 137 -8.22 14.55 19.19
CA LYS A 137 -7.36 15.62 19.75
C LYS A 137 -7.51 16.89 18.89
N PRO A 138 -8.42 17.81 19.25
CA PRO A 138 -8.65 19.03 18.48
C PRO A 138 -7.46 20.00 18.45
N GLU A 139 -6.51 19.91 19.40
CA GLU A 139 -5.34 20.81 19.51
C GLU A 139 -4.10 20.40 18.71
N THR A 140 -4.07 19.21 18.12
CA THR A 140 -2.86 18.71 17.40
C THR A 140 -3.01 18.79 15.88
N ALA A 141 -3.89 19.64 15.37
CA ALA A 141 -4.02 19.86 13.94
C ALA A 141 -2.97 20.87 13.46
N VAL A 142 -1.87 20.35 12.95
CA VAL A 142 -0.99 20.93 11.94
C VAL A 142 -0.11 22.12 12.33
N VAL A 143 1.15 21.84 12.33
CA VAL A 143 2.11 22.76 11.68
C VAL A 143 2.47 22.19 10.31
#